data_83b729b0f98e7f394afccfdadcae2fd1
#
_entry.id   83b729b0f98e7f394afccfdadcae2fd1
#
_cell.length_a   1.000
_cell.length_b   1.000
_cell.length_c   1.000
_cell.angle_alpha   90.00
_cell.angle_beta   90.00
_cell.angle_gamma   90.00
#
_symmetry.space_group_name_H-M   'P 1'
#
loop_
_entity.id
_entity.type
_entity.pdbx_description
1 polymer ?
#
loop_
_entity_poly.entity_id
_entity_poly.type
_entity_poly.pdbx_seq_one_letter_code
_entity_poly.pdbx_strand_id
1 'polypeptide(L)'
;MKLYLSSYKIGNKPEVLKKWIREHNNKICLIPNSRDVYPDGERKTNGIQADAQELTDLGFDVTVISLKDYFNKKEELSQILESFSAFFVIGGNTFVLRQAMYLSGFDNFLKTKENDPNFLYAGYSAGICVLAKDLHGLDVCDDPNVNPYGIDTMWNGLGYYDYIFLPHYKSDHKETKLIDDSVEYCNKHNIKYKTLRDGDVILDDTNRELER
;
A
#
# COMPACT_ATOMS: atom_id res chain seq x y z
N MET A 1 14.94 1.41 3.85
CA MET A 1 13.98 1.01 2.79
C MET A 1 13.57 2.24 2.02
N LYS A 2 13.59 2.21 0.71
CA LYS A 2 13.08 3.28 -0.16
C LYS A 2 11.57 3.17 -0.28
N LEU A 3 10.89 4.32 -0.36
CA LEU A 3 9.44 4.41 -0.44
C LEU A 3 9.02 5.14 -1.71
N TYR A 4 8.11 4.52 -2.48
CA TYR A 4 7.47 5.10 -3.67
C TYR A 4 5.96 5.13 -3.44
N LEU A 5 5.43 6.27 -3.03
CA LEU A 5 4.08 6.40 -2.53
C LEU A 5 3.23 7.22 -3.51
N SER A 6 2.40 6.55 -4.29
CA SER A 6 1.53 7.15 -5.30
C SER A 6 0.11 7.35 -4.79
N SER A 7 -0.55 8.41 -5.23
CA SER A 7 -1.99 8.57 -5.03
C SER A 7 -2.76 7.49 -5.78
N TYR A 8 -2.49 7.33 -7.08
CA TYR A 8 -3.19 6.39 -7.94
C TYR A 8 -2.23 5.72 -8.92
N LYS A 9 -2.30 4.38 -8.99
CA LYS A 9 -1.51 3.57 -9.92
C LYS A 9 0.00 3.87 -9.78
N ILE A 10 0.73 3.90 -10.89
CA ILE A 10 2.15 4.23 -10.91
C ILE A 10 2.40 5.73 -10.66
N GLY A 11 1.44 6.60 -10.98
CA GLY A 11 1.61 8.04 -10.86
C GLY A 11 2.55 8.63 -11.92
N ASN A 12 3.05 9.86 -11.66
CA ASN A 12 3.75 10.68 -12.65
C ASN A 12 5.29 10.59 -12.60
N LYS A 13 5.86 9.61 -11.86
CA LYS A 13 7.32 9.42 -11.73
C LYS A 13 7.79 8.00 -12.12
N PRO A 14 7.32 7.42 -13.24
CA PRO A 14 7.67 6.04 -13.62
C PRO A 14 9.16 5.84 -13.86
N GLU A 15 9.91 6.91 -14.19
CA GLU A 15 11.37 6.89 -14.40
C GLU A 15 12.13 6.47 -13.13
N VAL A 16 11.59 6.74 -11.94
CA VAL A 16 12.19 6.31 -10.66
C VAL A 16 12.14 4.79 -10.54
N LEU A 17 11.00 4.17 -10.88
CA LEU A 17 10.86 2.71 -10.91
C LEU A 17 11.76 2.09 -11.99
N LYS A 18 11.82 2.71 -13.18
CA LYS A 18 12.73 2.25 -14.25
C LYS A 18 14.21 2.37 -13.85
N LYS A 19 14.56 3.40 -13.08
CA LYS A 19 15.91 3.52 -12.52
C LYS A 19 16.18 2.40 -11.52
N TRP A 20 15.22 2.09 -10.64
CA TRP A 20 15.33 0.99 -9.70
C TRP A 20 15.65 -0.34 -10.40
N ILE A 21 14.91 -0.69 -11.47
CA ILE A 21 15.14 -1.90 -12.26
C ILE A 21 16.58 -1.97 -12.80
N ARG A 22 17.15 -0.84 -13.24
CA ARG A 22 18.52 -0.82 -13.79
C ARG A 22 19.60 -1.01 -12.72
N GLU A 23 19.32 -0.58 -11.49
CA GLU A 23 20.28 -0.60 -10.37
C GLU A 23 20.17 -1.86 -9.52
N HIS A 24 19.06 -2.59 -9.63
CA HIS A 24 18.74 -3.79 -8.87
C HIS A 24 18.25 -4.90 -9.79
N ASN A 25 17.72 -5.99 -9.23
CA ASN A 25 16.99 -6.96 -10.05
C ASN A 25 15.61 -6.39 -10.46
N ASN A 26 15.03 -6.94 -11.53
CA ASN A 26 13.72 -6.51 -12.03
C ASN A 26 12.53 -7.23 -11.37
N LYS A 27 12.75 -8.06 -10.35
CA LYS A 27 11.68 -8.82 -9.69
C LYS A 27 10.90 -7.93 -8.74
N ILE A 28 9.58 -7.90 -8.92
CA ILE A 28 8.66 -7.20 -8.02
C ILE A 28 7.52 -8.10 -7.58
N CYS A 29 7.21 -8.05 -6.29
CA CYS A 29 6.06 -8.73 -5.72
C CYS A 29 4.87 -7.77 -5.65
N LEU A 30 3.76 -8.10 -6.31
CA LEU A 30 2.51 -7.35 -6.22
C LEU A 30 1.62 -7.97 -5.14
N ILE A 31 1.19 -7.14 -4.17
CA ILE A 31 0.31 -7.51 -3.05
C ILE A 31 -1.10 -6.97 -3.31
N PRO A 32 -2.12 -7.81 -3.57
CA PRO A 32 -3.44 -7.36 -3.99
C PRO A 32 -4.50 -7.34 -2.87
N ASN A 33 -4.16 -7.66 -1.62
CA ASN A 33 -5.14 -8.01 -0.59
C ASN A 33 -6.03 -6.86 -0.09
N SER A 34 -5.72 -5.60 -0.42
CA SER A 34 -6.66 -4.49 -0.27
C SER A 34 -7.97 -4.71 -1.05
N ARG A 35 -7.94 -5.53 -2.12
CA ARG A 35 -9.10 -5.88 -2.95
C ARG A 35 -9.89 -7.08 -2.46
N ASP A 36 -9.51 -7.69 -1.34
CA ASP A 36 -10.32 -8.75 -0.74
C ASP A 36 -11.62 -8.23 -0.10
N VAL A 37 -11.82 -6.92 -0.09
CA VAL A 37 -13.11 -6.25 0.14
C VAL A 37 -14.16 -6.62 -0.93
N TYR A 38 -13.72 -6.95 -2.13
CA TYR A 38 -14.61 -7.34 -3.23
C TYR A 38 -14.76 -8.85 -3.30
N PRO A 39 -15.93 -9.35 -3.74
CA PRO A 39 -16.12 -10.78 -3.99
C PRO A 39 -15.15 -11.27 -5.07
N ASP A 40 -14.75 -12.54 -4.96
CA ASP A 40 -13.96 -13.19 -5.99
C ASP A 40 -14.74 -13.25 -7.31
N GLY A 41 -14.05 -13.01 -8.42
CA GLY A 41 -14.64 -12.97 -9.74
C GLY A 41 -13.78 -12.24 -10.77
N GLU A 42 -14.23 -12.25 -12.03
CA GLU A 42 -13.49 -11.69 -13.16
C GLU A 42 -13.10 -10.21 -12.96
N ARG A 43 -14.02 -9.40 -12.43
CA ARG A 43 -13.75 -7.96 -12.20
C ARG A 43 -12.56 -7.73 -11.27
N LYS A 44 -12.48 -8.49 -10.16
CA LYS A 44 -11.36 -8.42 -9.21
C LYS A 44 -10.08 -8.90 -9.87
N THR A 45 -10.13 -10.07 -10.52
CA THR A 45 -8.99 -10.67 -11.20
C THR A 45 -8.44 -9.77 -12.30
N ASN A 46 -9.31 -9.26 -13.20
CA ASN A 46 -8.91 -8.36 -14.28
C ASN A 46 -8.29 -7.06 -13.75
N GLY A 47 -8.82 -6.54 -12.64
CA GLY A 47 -8.25 -5.36 -12.00
C GLY A 47 -6.83 -5.61 -11.47
N ILE A 48 -6.58 -6.76 -10.83
CA ILE A 48 -5.24 -7.13 -10.34
C ILE A 48 -4.28 -7.37 -11.53
N GLN A 49 -4.76 -8.04 -12.58
CA GLN A 49 -3.97 -8.25 -13.81
C GLN A 49 -3.59 -6.93 -14.50
N ALA A 50 -4.49 -5.96 -14.51
CA ALA A 50 -4.20 -4.63 -15.08
C ALA A 50 -3.08 -3.92 -14.31
N ASP A 51 -3.06 -4.00 -12.97
CA ASP A 51 -1.96 -3.44 -12.17
C ASP A 51 -0.64 -4.19 -12.41
N ALA A 52 -0.69 -5.52 -12.52
CA ALA A 52 0.48 -6.32 -12.85
C ALA A 52 1.03 -5.98 -14.25
N GLN A 53 0.14 -5.78 -15.22
CA GLN A 53 0.53 -5.41 -16.59
C GLN A 53 1.21 -4.05 -16.64
N GLU A 54 0.71 -3.03 -15.91
CA GLU A 54 1.36 -1.72 -15.84
C GLU A 54 2.82 -1.83 -15.35
N LEU A 55 3.09 -2.68 -14.36
CA LEU A 55 4.45 -2.92 -13.87
C LEU A 55 5.29 -3.71 -14.88
N THR A 56 4.69 -4.69 -15.56
CA THR A 56 5.36 -5.45 -16.62
C THR A 56 5.77 -4.54 -17.79
N ASP A 57 4.90 -3.60 -18.17
CA ASP A 57 5.18 -2.61 -19.23
C ASP A 57 6.33 -1.65 -18.87
N LEU A 58 6.60 -1.46 -17.56
CA LEU A 58 7.77 -0.75 -17.08
C LEU A 58 9.06 -1.58 -17.14
N GLY A 59 8.96 -2.89 -17.27
CA GLY A 59 10.10 -3.82 -17.34
C GLY A 59 10.30 -4.72 -16.11
N PHE A 60 9.35 -4.72 -15.16
CA PHE A 60 9.39 -5.64 -14.03
C PHE A 60 8.96 -7.07 -14.42
N ASP A 61 9.60 -8.03 -13.76
CA ASP A 61 9.15 -9.42 -13.67
C ASP A 61 8.21 -9.52 -12.45
N VAL A 62 6.91 -9.53 -12.73
CA VAL A 62 5.88 -9.35 -11.70
C VAL A 62 5.39 -10.70 -11.20
N THR A 63 5.49 -10.92 -9.90
CA THR A 63 4.85 -12.04 -9.22
C THR A 63 3.74 -11.52 -8.30
N VAL A 64 2.51 -11.99 -8.50
CA VAL A 64 1.38 -11.67 -7.62
C VAL A 64 1.35 -12.65 -6.46
N ILE A 65 1.42 -12.15 -5.23
CA ILE A 65 1.34 -12.96 -4.01
C ILE A 65 0.13 -12.51 -3.20
N SER A 66 -0.82 -13.43 -3.02
CA SER A 66 -1.95 -13.24 -2.11
C SER A 66 -1.54 -13.60 -0.69
N LEU A 67 -1.50 -12.59 0.20
CA LEU A 67 -1.14 -12.80 1.61
C LEU A 67 -2.08 -13.78 2.32
N LYS A 68 -3.35 -13.88 1.89
CA LYS A 68 -4.33 -14.79 2.51
C LYS A 68 -3.93 -16.27 2.39
N ASP A 69 -3.14 -16.64 1.38
CA ASP A 69 -2.69 -18.01 1.16
C ASP A 69 -1.62 -18.43 2.19
N TYR A 70 -1.10 -17.43 2.94
CA TYR A 70 -0.05 -17.61 3.93
C TYR A 70 -0.48 -17.27 5.37
N PHE A 71 -1.77 -17.14 5.62
CA PHE A 71 -2.26 -17.02 7.00
C PHE A 71 -1.82 -18.26 7.80
N ASN A 72 -1.20 -18.02 8.97
CA ASN A 72 -0.55 -19.06 9.79
C ASN A 72 0.66 -19.78 9.15
N LYS A 73 1.26 -19.20 8.10
CA LYS A 73 2.46 -19.72 7.41
C LYS A 73 3.50 -18.61 7.26
N LYS A 74 3.75 -17.85 8.34
CA LYS A 74 4.58 -16.64 8.31
C LYS A 74 6.02 -16.91 7.88
N GLU A 75 6.59 -18.03 8.30
CA GLU A 75 7.95 -18.44 7.95
C GLU A 75 8.05 -18.79 6.45
N GLU A 76 7.06 -19.50 5.92
CA GLU A 76 7.01 -19.84 4.49
C GLU A 76 6.90 -18.57 3.65
N LEU A 77 6.00 -17.64 4.01
CA LEU A 77 5.89 -16.37 3.32
C LEU A 77 7.20 -15.58 3.37
N SER A 78 7.81 -15.45 4.55
CA SER A 78 9.06 -14.73 4.73
C SER A 78 10.17 -15.26 3.82
N GLN A 79 10.32 -16.57 3.69
CA GLN A 79 11.30 -17.20 2.80
C GLN A 79 11.06 -16.85 1.33
N ILE A 80 9.79 -16.85 0.89
CA ILE A 80 9.42 -16.48 -0.48
C ILE A 80 9.74 -15.00 -0.74
N LEU A 81 9.37 -14.13 0.20
CA LEU A 81 9.54 -12.68 0.07
C LEU A 81 11.02 -12.25 0.00
N GLU A 82 11.95 -13.00 0.58
CA GLU A 82 13.40 -12.72 0.50
C GLU A 82 13.94 -12.73 -0.94
N SER A 83 13.22 -13.36 -1.88
CA SER A 83 13.61 -13.37 -3.30
C SER A 83 13.34 -12.07 -4.05
N PHE A 84 12.61 -11.12 -3.41
CA PHE A 84 12.23 -9.84 -4.01
C PHE A 84 12.96 -8.68 -3.32
N SER A 85 13.40 -7.71 -4.13
CA SER A 85 13.93 -6.42 -3.65
C SER A 85 12.90 -5.29 -3.74
N ALA A 86 11.75 -5.54 -4.36
CA ALA A 86 10.70 -4.56 -4.55
C ALA A 86 9.31 -5.16 -4.33
N PHE A 87 8.44 -4.36 -3.71
CA PHE A 87 7.03 -4.68 -3.48
C PHE A 87 6.15 -3.57 -4.02
N PHE A 88 5.02 -3.95 -4.63
CA PHE A 88 3.98 -3.01 -5.06
C PHE A 88 2.65 -3.38 -4.42
N VAL A 89 2.18 -2.54 -3.50
CA VAL A 89 0.94 -2.77 -2.75
C VAL A 89 -0.17 -1.92 -3.37
N ILE A 90 -1.21 -2.58 -3.88
CA ILE A 90 -2.26 -1.90 -4.65
C ILE A 90 -3.38 -1.30 -3.79
N GLY A 91 -4.19 -0.43 -4.40
CA GLY A 91 -5.34 0.20 -3.77
C GLY A 91 -6.56 -0.71 -3.60
N GLY A 92 -7.43 -0.35 -2.67
CA GLY A 92 -8.64 -1.05 -2.28
C GLY A 92 -9.06 -0.57 -0.89
N ASN A 93 -9.41 -1.47 0.04
CA ASN A 93 -9.74 -1.12 1.41
C ASN A 93 -8.50 -1.25 2.32
N THR A 94 -8.18 -0.17 3.04
CA THR A 94 -7.00 -0.08 3.92
C THR A 94 -7.08 -1.01 5.12
N PHE A 95 -8.27 -1.18 5.71
CA PHE A 95 -8.47 -2.02 6.89
C PHE A 95 -8.33 -3.51 6.54
N VAL A 96 -8.89 -3.93 5.40
CA VAL A 96 -8.73 -5.30 4.87
C VAL A 96 -7.26 -5.58 4.56
N LEU A 97 -6.55 -4.63 3.94
CA LEU A 97 -5.12 -4.77 3.69
C LEU A 97 -4.32 -4.92 5.00
N ARG A 98 -4.64 -4.09 6.00
CA ARG A 98 -3.96 -4.13 7.31
C ARG A 98 -4.13 -5.47 8.01
N GLN A 99 -5.34 -6.03 7.96
CA GLN A 99 -5.64 -7.36 8.49
C GLN A 99 -4.83 -8.46 7.77
N ALA A 100 -4.78 -8.41 6.43
CA ALA A 100 -4.02 -9.38 5.64
C ALA A 100 -2.53 -9.35 5.97
N MET A 101 -1.94 -8.15 6.10
CA MET A 101 -0.54 -7.96 6.50
C MET A 101 -0.23 -8.55 7.88
N TYR A 102 -1.12 -8.35 8.84
CA TYR A 102 -0.97 -8.90 10.18
C TYR A 102 -1.05 -10.43 10.22
N LEU A 103 -2.09 -10.99 9.59
CA LEU A 103 -2.34 -12.43 9.61
C LEU A 103 -1.23 -13.23 8.90
N SER A 104 -0.70 -12.68 7.82
CA SER A 104 0.39 -13.30 7.05
C SER A 104 1.78 -13.06 7.65
N GLY A 105 1.94 -12.03 8.51
CA GLY A 105 3.25 -11.58 9.02
C GLY A 105 4.02 -10.70 8.04
N PHE A 106 3.40 -10.23 6.96
CA PHE A 106 4.03 -9.32 6.00
C PHE A 106 4.45 -7.98 6.66
N ASP A 107 3.70 -7.50 7.64
CA ASP A 107 4.06 -6.32 8.43
C ASP A 107 5.37 -6.53 9.22
N ASN A 108 5.59 -7.71 9.80
CA ASN A 108 6.83 -8.05 10.46
C ASN A 108 7.99 -8.19 9.48
N PHE A 109 7.75 -8.79 8.31
CA PHE A 109 8.75 -8.87 7.24
C PHE A 109 9.21 -7.47 6.81
N LEU A 110 8.29 -6.52 6.57
CA LEU A 110 8.63 -5.15 6.20
C LEU A 110 9.53 -4.46 7.24
N LYS A 111 9.30 -4.71 8.54
CA LYS A 111 10.15 -4.17 9.61
C LYS A 111 11.59 -4.67 9.52
N THR A 112 11.82 -5.90 9.08
CA THR A 112 13.18 -6.40 8.88
C THR A 112 13.93 -5.69 7.76
N LYS A 113 13.20 -5.04 6.84
CA LYS A 113 13.72 -4.32 5.67
C LYS A 113 13.84 -2.81 5.86
N GLU A 114 13.42 -2.26 7.00
CA GLU A 114 13.42 -0.81 7.24
C GLU A 114 14.78 -0.16 6.98
N ASN A 115 15.86 -0.81 7.36
CA ASN A 115 17.22 -0.28 7.22
C ASN A 115 17.95 -0.77 5.95
N ASP A 116 17.26 -1.48 5.05
CA ASP A 116 17.84 -1.96 3.81
C ASP A 116 17.66 -0.92 2.69
N PRO A 117 18.74 -0.23 2.25
CA PRO A 117 18.65 0.76 1.18
C PRO A 117 18.38 0.14 -0.20
N ASN A 118 18.55 -1.18 -0.34
CA ASN A 118 18.32 -1.95 -1.56
C ASN A 118 16.92 -2.57 -1.60
N PHE A 119 16.04 -2.15 -0.69
CA PHE A 119 14.67 -2.62 -0.64
C PHE A 119 13.70 -1.48 -0.96
N LEU A 120 12.75 -1.73 -1.87
CA LEU A 120 11.73 -0.78 -2.31
C LEU A 120 10.34 -1.23 -1.87
N TYR A 121 9.67 -0.39 -1.09
CA TYR A 121 8.22 -0.45 -0.92
C TYR A 121 7.57 0.58 -1.84
N ALA A 122 6.77 0.13 -2.77
CA ALA A 122 5.95 0.95 -3.63
C ALA A 122 4.46 0.62 -3.40
N GLY A 123 3.58 1.60 -3.63
CA GLY A 123 2.15 1.35 -3.51
C GLY A 123 1.32 2.57 -3.83
N TYR A 124 -0.01 2.36 -3.90
CA TYR A 124 -0.95 3.46 -4.11
C TYR A 124 -2.24 3.29 -3.30
N SER A 125 -2.92 4.41 -3.02
CA SER A 125 -4.20 4.46 -2.29
C SER A 125 -4.10 3.68 -0.96
N ALA A 126 -4.88 2.62 -0.72
CA ALA A 126 -4.78 1.78 0.47
C ALA A 126 -3.35 1.30 0.76
N GLY A 127 -2.56 1.02 -0.30
CA GLY A 127 -1.16 0.61 -0.16
C GLY A 127 -0.24 1.66 0.46
N ILE A 128 -0.62 2.94 0.43
CA ILE A 128 0.11 4.00 1.15
C ILE A 128 -0.59 4.41 2.44
N CYS A 129 -1.93 4.37 2.49
CA CYS A 129 -2.70 4.71 3.68
C CYS A 129 -2.34 3.81 4.88
N VAL A 130 -2.09 2.53 4.63
CA VAL A 130 -1.72 1.55 5.66
C VAL A 130 -0.39 1.87 6.37
N LEU A 131 0.46 2.75 5.79
CA LEU A 131 1.73 3.16 6.38
C LEU A 131 1.60 4.11 7.56
N ALA A 132 0.44 4.73 7.76
CA ALA A 132 0.16 5.59 8.90
C ALA A 132 0.28 4.80 10.22
N LYS A 133 0.54 5.52 11.32
CA LYS A 133 0.54 4.93 12.66
C LYS A 133 -0.88 4.62 13.14
N ASP A 134 -1.82 5.50 12.84
CA ASP A 134 -3.23 5.42 13.21
C ASP A 134 -4.08 5.56 11.95
N LEU A 135 -5.12 4.75 11.81
CA LEU A 135 -6.00 4.70 10.64
C LEU A 135 -7.31 5.45 10.83
N HIS A 136 -7.55 6.06 12.00
CA HIS A 136 -8.73 6.91 12.22
C HIS A 136 -8.74 8.09 11.24
N GLY A 137 -9.90 8.35 10.66
CA GLY A 137 -10.10 9.34 9.59
C GLY A 137 -10.07 8.72 8.19
N LEU A 138 -9.56 7.50 8.03
CA LEU A 138 -9.70 6.72 6.80
C LEU A 138 -11.03 5.96 6.74
N ASP A 139 -11.69 5.76 7.88
CA ASP A 139 -13.02 5.15 8.00
C ASP A 139 -14.15 5.96 7.36
N VAL A 140 -13.87 7.19 6.96
CA VAL A 140 -14.78 8.01 6.14
C VAL A 140 -14.84 7.52 4.68
N CYS A 141 -13.73 7.01 4.14
CA CYS A 141 -13.64 6.55 2.75
C CYS A 141 -13.54 5.03 2.62
N ASP A 142 -12.97 4.34 3.60
CA ASP A 142 -12.87 2.88 3.63
C ASP A 142 -13.74 2.31 4.77
N ASP A 143 -14.68 1.41 4.47
CA ASP A 143 -15.49 0.78 5.50
C ASP A 143 -14.64 -0.13 6.41
N PRO A 144 -14.47 0.22 7.71
CA PRO A 144 -13.67 -0.55 8.65
C PRO A 144 -14.34 -1.85 9.11
N ASN A 145 -15.65 -2.01 8.84
CA ASN A 145 -16.42 -3.18 9.27
C ASN A 145 -16.38 -4.32 8.26
N VAL A 146 -15.80 -4.10 7.08
CA VAL A 146 -15.59 -5.18 6.10
C VAL A 146 -14.58 -6.16 6.66
N ASN A 147 -15.02 -7.38 6.89
CA ASN A 147 -14.25 -8.39 7.61
C ASN A 147 -14.18 -9.73 6.85
N PRO A 148 -13.44 -9.80 5.74
CA PRO A 148 -13.32 -11.05 4.96
C PRO A 148 -12.51 -12.13 5.66
N TYR A 149 -11.80 -11.80 6.73
CA TYR A 149 -10.86 -12.69 7.40
C TYR A 149 -11.28 -13.09 8.82
N GLY A 150 -12.41 -12.58 9.31
CA GLY A 150 -13.00 -12.97 10.59
C GLY A 150 -12.25 -12.47 11.84
N ILE A 151 -11.51 -11.36 11.72
CA ILE A 151 -10.84 -10.70 12.86
C ILE A 151 -11.36 -9.27 13.04
N ASP A 152 -11.19 -8.74 14.24
CA ASP A 152 -11.60 -7.37 14.56
C ASP A 152 -10.85 -6.33 13.71
N THR A 153 -11.50 -5.18 13.50
CA THR A 153 -10.89 -4.04 12.80
C THR A 153 -9.60 -3.61 13.47
N MET A 154 -8.56 -3.46 12.67
CA MET A 154 -7.27 -2.97 13.15
C MET A 154 -7.16 -1.47 12.87
N TRP A 155 -7.14 -0.66 13.91
CA TRP A 155 -7.00 0.78 13.81
C TRP A 155 -5.56 1.29 13.79
N ASN A 156 -4.61 0.44 14.13
CA ASN A 156 -3.19 0.73 14.02
C ASN A 156 -2.67 0.31 12.64
N GLY A 157 -2.08 1.25 11.92
CA GLY A 157 -1.37 0.96 10.68
C GLY A 157 0.05 0.42 10.91
N LEU A 158 0.94 0.62 9.96
CA LEU A 158 2.33 0.11 10.03
C LEU A 158 3.28 1.03 10.82
N GLY A 159 2.89 2.27 11.07
CA GLY A 159 3.62 3.19 11.96
C GLY A 159 4.79 3.93 11.32
N TYR A 160 4.89 3.97 9.99
CA TYR A 160 5.93 4.72 9.27
C TYR A 160 5.69 6.23 9.26
N TYR A 161 4.43 6.69 9.44
CA TYR A 161 4.03 8.09 9.45
C TYR A 161 3.10 8.40 10.62
N ASP A 162 3.27 9.58 11.22
CA ASP A 162 2.41 10.12 12.28
C ASP A 162 1.20 10.91 11.74
N TYR A 163 0.92 10.75 10.45
CA TYR A 163 -0.22 11.33 9.73
C TYR A 163 -0.78 10.31 8.74
N ILE A 164 -2.04 10.50 8.34
CA ILE A 164 -2.68 9.68 7.31
C ILE A 164 -2.49 10.29 5.92
N PHE A 165 -2.43 9.45 4.90
CA PHE A 165 -2.51 9.88 3.50
C PHE A 165 -3.98 9.94 3.08
N LEU A 166 -4.34 10.97 2.32
CA LEU A 166 -5.64 11.13 1.69
C LEU A 166 -5.42 11.24 0.16
N PRO A 167 -5.32 10.07 -0.52
CA PRO A 167 -5.17 10.02 -1.98
C PRO A 167 -6.44 10.50 -2.69
N HIS A 168 -6.38 10.68 -4.00
CA HIS A 168 -7.51 11.09 -4.87
C HIS A 168 -8.09 12.48 -4.55
N TYR A 169 -7.41 13.30 -3.75
CA TYR A 169 -7.87 14.63 -3.37
C TYR A 169 -7.98 15.53 -4.59
N LYS A 170 -9.18 16.11 -4.81
CA LYS A 170 -9.50 16.98 -5.96
C LYS A 170 -9.05 16.40 -7.31
N SER A 171 -9.29 15.11 -7.50
CA SER A 171 -8.97 14.36 -8.72
C SER A 171 -10.25 13.95 -9.45
N ASP A 172 -10.14 13.53 -10.71
CA ASP A 172 -11.24 12.89 -11.43
C ASP A 172 -11.32 11.40 -11.00
N HIS A 173 -11.74 11.20 -9.76
CA HIS A 173 -11.85 9.88 -9.15
C HIS A 173 -13.17 9.75 -8.38
N LYS A 174 -13.77 8.56 -8.41
CA LYS A 174 -15.07 8.30 -7.76
C LYS A 174 -15.06 8.55 -6.24
N GLU A 175 -13.90 8.46 -5.59
CA GLU A 175 -13.74 8.64 -4.15
C GLU A 175 -13.44 10.10 -3.76
N THR A 176 -13.20 11.00 -4.70
CA THR A 176 -12.81 12.39 -4.42
C THR A 176 -13.73 13.08 -3.41
N LYS A 177 -15.06 12.87 -3.50
CA LYS A 177 -16.01 13.44 -2.55
C LYS A 177 -15.81 12.90 -1.12
N LEU A 178 -15.60 11.59 -0.98
CA LEU A 178 -15.32 10.98 0.33
C LEU A 178 -13.99 11.47 0.91
N ILE A 179 -13.03 11.78 0.06
CA ILE A 179 -11.75 12.36 0.49
C ILE A 179 -11.94 13.80 0.98
N ASP A 180 -12.79 14.61 0.35
CA ASP A 180 -13.14 15.95 0.87
C ASP A 180 -13.82 15.83 2.24
N ASP A 181 -14.74 14.88 2.42
CA ASP A 181 -15.38 14.58 3.71
C ASP A 181 -14.33 14.12 4.77
N SER A 182 -13.33 13.33 4.36
CA SER A 182 -12.21 12.91 5.22
C SER A 182 -11.36 14.08 5.66
N VAL A 183 -11.10 15.05 4.78
CA VAL A 183 -10.36 16.29 5.11
C VAL A 183 -11.13 17.09 6.18
N GLU A 184 -12.46 17.25 6.03
CA GLU A 184 -13.29 17.93 7.00
C GLU A 184 -13.29 17.20 8.37
N TYR A 185 -13.41 15.88 8.33
CA TYR A 185 -13.35 15.05 9.53
C TYR A 185 -11.99 15.19 10.25
N CYS A 186 -10.88 15.10 9.52
CA CYS A 186 -9.56 15.25 10.09
C CYS A 186 -9.33 16.62 10.71
N ASN A 187 -9.78 17.69 10.07
CA ASN A 187 -9.71 19.05 10.61
C ASN A 187 -10.51 19.19 11.92
N LYS A 188 -11.71 18.61 11.95
CA LYS A 188 -12.58 18.64 13.14
C LYS A 188 -11.98 17.87 14.32
N HIS A 189 -11.28 16.79 14.06
CA HIS A 189 -10.73 15.88 15.08
C HIS A 189 -9.24 16.07 15.35
N ASN A 190 -8.59 17.10 14.74
CA ASN A 190 -7.16 17.37 14.85
C ASN A 190 -6.28 16.17 14.42
N ILE A 191 -6.72 15.40 13.42
CA ILE A 191 -5.94 14.31 12.83
C ILE A 191 -5.00 14.91 11.78
N LYS A 192 -3.71 14.60 11.87
CA LYS A 192 -2.75 15.01 10.87
C LYS A 192 -2.94 14.24 9.58
N TYR A 193 -2.91 14.91 8.45
CA TYR A 193 -3.07 14.27 7.14
C TYR A 193 -2.22 14.93 6.05
N LYS A 194 -2.03 14.20 4.96
CA LYS A 194 -1.40 14.70 3.73
C LYS A 194 -2.24 14.27 2.53
N THR A 195 -2.74 15.26 1.80
CA THR A 195 -3.50 15.03 0.57
C THR A 195 -2.57 14.79 -0.62
N LEU A 196 -3.01 13.93 -1.55
CA LEU A 196 -2.36 13.71 -2.85
C LEU A 196 -3.41 13.71 -3.96
N ARG A 197 -3.11 14.39 -5.06
CA ARG A 197 -3.88 14.29 -6.30
C ARG A 197 -3.46 13.05 -7.09
N ASP A 198 -4.36 12.54 -7.94
CA ASP A 198 -3.99 11.47 -8.85
C ASP A 198 -2.85 11.93 -9.76
N GLY A 199 -1.83 11.08 -9.87
CA GLY A 199 -0.56 11.41 -10.47
C GLY A 199 0.54 11.80 -9.47
N ASP A 200 0.21 12.33 -8.30
CA ASP A 200 1.22 12.70 -7.30
C ASP A 200 1.94 11.47 -6.74
N VAL A 201 3.27 11.61 -6.59
CA VAL A 201 4.14 10.58 -6.01
C VAL A 201 5.06 11.23 -4.98
N ILE A 202 5.07 10.66 -3.78
CA ILE A 202 6.04 10.96 -2.74
C ILE A 202 7.17 9.94 -2.84
N LEU A 203 8.41 10.43 -2.88
CA LEU A 203 9.62 9.62 -2.75
C LEU A 203 10.20 9.88 -1.37
N ASP A 204 10.42 8.83 -0.60
CA ASP A 204 10.90 8.94 0.78
C ASP A 204 11.83 7.76 1.12
N ASP A 205 12.37 7.78 2.32
CA ASP A 205 13.27 6.77 2.84
C ASP A 205 13.00 6.56 4.34
N THR A 206 12.90 5.31 4.77
CA THR A 206 12.72 4.98 6.19
C THR A 206 13.95 5.28 7.05
N ASN A 207 15.13 5.45 6.42
CA ASN A 207 16.37 5.85 7.11
C ASN A 207 16.48 7.36 7.37
N ARG A 208 15.41 8.14 7.10
CA ARG A 208 15.41 9.56 7.48
C ARG A 208 15.70 9.67 8.96
N GLU A 209 16.72 10.44 9.31
CA GLU A 209 16.90 10.89 10.68
C GLU A 209 15.62 11.63 11.07
N LEU A 210 14.96 11.17 12.12
CA LEU A 210 13.89 11.93 12.74
C LEU A 210 14.54 13.24 13.16
N GLU A 211 14.33 14.32 12.42
CA GLU A 211 14.63 15.65 12.88
C GLU A 211 13.91 15.82 14.22
N ARG A 212 14.70 15.79 15.28
CA ARG A 212 14.24 15.92 16.66
C ARG A 212 13.99 17.37 16.98
#